data_08afdae3b880d45f7315df877f2e3497
#
_entry.id   08afdae3b880d45f7315df877f2e3497
#
_cell.length_a   1.000
_cell.length_b   1.000
_cell.length_c   1.000
_cell.angle_alpha   90.00
_cell.angle_beta   90.00
_cell.angle_gamma   90.00
#
_symmetry.space_group_name_H-M   'P 1'
#
loop_
_entity.id
_entity.type
_entity.pdbx_description
1 polymer ?
#
loop_
_entity_poly.entity_id
_entity_poly.type
_entity_poly.pdbx_seq_one_letter_code
_entity_poly.pdbx_strand_id
1 'polypeptide(L)'
;MKLYPKDRRALLEAAMGRRPCDLAVENVRFVNVFTGEIYPAVVYVLDGFVAYVEEGGRADPALAHRVVDGQGAYLTPGFVDPHVHIESAMLTPRAFAAAVVPHGTTTVVTDPHEIANVLGEQAVVYMHDAAEDLPMRQLVDIPSCVPAVPGLENSGAEFDAGTVHRLAKLPRVTGLAEVMDFLAVAQGEQRMLDMLDAAQQEGLYVQGHVPVSDKRLLSAYAIGGPTTCHETREGEDAVSKLRLGLRI
;
A
#
# COMPACT_ATOMS: atom_id res chain seq x y z
N MET A 1 2.89 6.39 10.77
CA MET A 1 1.44 6.72 10.71
C MET A 1 0.63 5.69 11.48
N LYS A 2 -0.38 6.10 12.24
CA LYS A 2 -1.16 5.20 13.09
C LYS A 2 -2.26 4.53 12.28
N LEU A 3 -2.41 3.20 12.39
CA LEU A 3 -3.55 2.46 11.80
C LEU A 3 -4.81 2.55 12.68
N TYR A 4 -4.62 2.75 13.99
CA TYR A 4 -5.70 2.85 14.97
C TYR A 4 -5.45 4.05 15.90
N PRO A 5 -6.51 4.73 16.38
CA PRO A 5 -6.36 5.82 17.32
C PRO A 5 -5.73 5.33 18.61
N LYS A 6 -4.78 6.09 19.15
CA LYS A 6 -4.18 5.79 20.48
C LYS A 6 -5.23 5.87 21.59
N ASP A 7 -6.13 6.84 21.48
CA ASP A 7 -7.24 7.05 22.41
C ASP A 7 -8.56 7.05 21.62
N ARG A 8 -9.18 5.88 21.53
CA ARG A 8 -10.48 5.72 20.85
C ARG A 8 -11.58 6.51 21.58
N ARG A 9 -11.51 6.62 22.92
CA ARG A 9 -12.51 7.36 23.68
C ARG A 9 -12.48 8.84 23.34
N ALA A 10 -11.30 9.43 23.29
CA ALA A 10 -11.13 10.83 22.87
C ALA A 10 -11.72 11.09 21.47
N LEU A 11 -11.47 10.16 20.52
CA LEU A 11 -12.03 10.29 19.16
C LEU A 11 -13.56 10.20 19.15
N LEU A 12 -14.16 9.30 19.96
CA LEU A 12 -15.62 9.21 20.11
C LEU A 12 -16.21 10.48 20.73
N GLU A 13 -15.56 11.05 21.76
CA GLU A 13 -16.00 12.31 22.36
C GLU A 13 -15.93 13.49 21.36
N ALA A 14 -14.87 13.54 20.55
CA ALA A 14 -14.74 14.53 19.49
C ALA A 14 -15.84 14.38 18.41
N ALA A 15 -16.11 13.16 17.96
CA ALA A 15 -17.17 12.87 17.01
C ALA A 15 -18.56 13.29 17.53
N MET A 16 -18.76 13.26 18.86
CA MET A 16 -20.00 13.68 19.53
C MET A 16 -20.02 15.18 19.87
N GLY A 17 -19.01 15.96 19.48
CA GLY A 17 -18.89 17.38 19.79
C GLY A 17 -18.66 17.69 21.30
N ARG A 18 -18.24 16.71 22.10
CA ARG A 18 -17.98 16.87 23.53
C ARG A 18 -16.55 17.27 23.84
N ARG A 19 -15.71 17.25 22.83
CA ARG A 19 -14.29 17.60 22.90
C ARG A 19 -13.90 18.26 21.58
N PRO A 20 -13.11 19.36 21.60
CA PRO A 20 -12.61 19.94 20.37
C PRO A 20 -11.62 19.03 19.65
N CYS A 21 -11.65 19.06 18.33
CA CYS A 21 -10.69 18.44 17.43
C CYS A 21 -9.41 19.29 17.32
N ASP A 22 -8.32 18.72 16.81
CA ASP A 22 -7.08 19.46 16.53
C ASP A 22 -7.27 20.42 15.36
N LEU A 23 -8.04 19.99 14.37
CA LEU A 23 -8.20 20.65 13.09
C LEU A 23 -9.63 20.50 12.57
N ALA A 24 -10.16 21.57 11.98
CA ALA A 24 -11.26 21.52 11.03
C ALA A 24 -10.82 22.07 9.68
N VAL A 25 -11.23 21.42 8.60
CA VAL A 25 -11.09 21.91 7.23
C VAL A 25 -12.46 22.29 6.72
N GLU A 26 -12.71 23.58 6.51
CA GLU A 26 -13.99 24.12 6.06
C GLU A 26 -13.95 24.59 4.61
N ASN A 27 -15.11 24.92 4.06
CA ASN A 27 -15.23 25.48 2.70
C ASN A 27 -14.54 24.58 1.66
N VAL A 28 -14.85 23.29 1.71
CA VAL A 28 -14.36 22.28 0.79
C VAL A 28 -15.50 21.58 0.07
N ARG A 29 -15.18 21.00 -1.09
CA ARG A 29 -16.01 20.00 -1.77
C ARG A 29 -15.50 18.63 -1.36
N PHE A 30 -16.15 18.02 -0.39
CA PHE A 30 -15.75 16.70 0.09
C PHE A 30 -16.11 15.63 -0.92
N VAL A 31 -15.12 14.81 -1.30
CA VAL A 31 -15.32 13.65 -2.17
C VAL A 31 -15.52 12.42 -1.29
N ASN A 32 -16.76 11.98 -1.17
CA ASN A 32 -17.10 10.78 -0.42
C ASN A 32 -16.86 9.53 -1.29
N VAL A 33 -15.76 8.86 -1.08
CA VAL A 33 -15.36 7.69 -1.88
C VAL A 33 -16.23 6.45 -1.60
N PHE A 34 -17.04 6.45 -0.55
CA PHE A 34 -17.96 5.35 -0.26
C PHE A 34 -19.26 5.43 -1.07
N THR A 35 -19.72 6.65 -1.35
CA THR A 35 -20.98 6.89 -2.07
C THR A 35 -20.76 7.42 -3.48
N GLY A 36 -19.56 7.93 -3.79
CA GLY A 36 -19.25 8.62 -5.04
C GLY A 36 -19.80 10.04 -5.11
N GLU A 37 -20.33 10.57 -4.02
CA GLU A 37 -20.92 11.92 -3.96
C GLU A 37 -19.85 12.98 -3.74
N ILE A 38 -20.15 14.19 -4.21
CA ILE A 38 -19.33 15.39 -3.95
C ILE A 38 -20.26 16.47 -3.39
N TYR A 39 -20.00 16.91 -2.17
CA TYR A 39 -20.82 17.89 -1.49
C TYR A 39 -19.99 18.88 -0.64
N PRO A 40 -20.50 20.09 -0.36
CA PRO A 40 -19.85 21.01 0.57
C PRO A 40 -19.79 20.40 1.96
N ALA A 41 -18.65 20.48 2.64
CA ALA A 41 -18.50 19.93 3.97
C ALA A 41 -17.46 20.65 4.83
N VAL A 42 -17.51 20.35 6.12
CA VAL A 42 -16.47 20.60 7.11
C VAL A 42 -15.96 19.24 7.61
N VAL A 43 -14.66 19.05 7.60
CA VAL A 43 -14.04 17.80 8.09
C VAL A 43 -13.25 18.08 9.37
N TYR A 44 -13.64 17.43 10.46
CA TYR A 44 -12.99 17.54 11.76
C TYR A 44 -12.03 16.40 11.99
N VAL A 45 -10.82 16.70 12.46
CA VAL A 45 -9.71 15.75 12.61
C VAL A 45 -9.15 15.82 14.01
N LEU A 46 -8.99 14.67 14.66
CA LEU A 46 -8.32 14.51 15.94
C LEU A 46 -7.23 13.42 15.85
N ASP A 47 -6.01 13.73 16.29
CA ASP A 47 -4.85 12.81 16.32
C ASP A 47 -4.59 12.12 14.96
N GLY A 48 -4.86 12.83 13.85
CA GLY A 48 -4.69 12.32 12.49
C GLY A 48 -5.83 11.44 11.97
N PHE A 49 -6.95 11.35 12.69
CA PHE A 49 -8.15 10.62 12.28
C PHE A 49 -9.31 11.57 12.01
N VAL A 50 -10.09 11.29 10.97
CA VAL A 50 -11.35 11.98 10.75
C VAL A 50 -12.31 11.58 11.87
N ALA A 51 -12.70 12.56 12.68
CA ALA A 51 -13.66 12.37 13.77
C ALA A 51 -15.09 12.51 13.28
N TYR A 52 -15.35 13.53 12.43
CA TYR A 52 -16.68 13.86 11.94
C TYR A 52 -16.61 14.62 10.62
N VAL A 53 -17.57 14.37 9.74
CA VAL A 53 -17.81 15.14 8.51
C VAL A 53 -19.19 15.76 8.61
N GLU A 54 -19.26 17.09 8.55
CA GLU A 54 -20.50 17.86 8.59
C GLU A 54 -20.83 18.37 7.19
N GLU A 55 -22.03 18.11 6.73
CA GLU A 55 -22.51 18.61 5.42
C GLU A 55 -22.73 20.12 5.44
N GLY A 56 -22.18 20.82 4.46
CA GLY A 56 -22.31 22.26 4.30
C GLY A 56 -21.55 23.05 5.36
N GLY A 57 -21.89 24.32 5.46
CA GLY A 57 -21.54 25.17 6.59
C GLY A 57 -20.10 25.66 6.70
N ARG A 58 -19.87 26.23 7.85
CA ARG A 58 -18.58 26.68 8.36
C ARG A 58 -18.29 25.92 9.62
N ALA A 59 -17.01 25.75 9.93
CA ALA A 59 -16.58 25.08 11.15
C ALA A 59 -17.09 25.86 12.39
N ASP A 60 -17.62 25.13 13.38
CA ASP A 60 -17.84 25.71 14.71
C ASP A 60 -16.48 25.91 15.40
N PRO A 61 -16.08 27.14 15.72
CA PRO A 61 -14.82 27.43 16.39
C PRO A 61 -14.67 26.77 17.76
N ALA A 62 -15.78 26.36 18.39
CA ALA A 62 -15.75 25.64 19.65
C ALA A 62 -15.35 24.16 19.48
N LEU A 63 -15.47 23.61 18.27
CA LEU A 63 -15.22 22.19 17.98
C LEU A 63 -13.84 21.91 17.38
N ALA A 64 -13.01 22.93 17.12
CA ALA A 64 -11.66 22.72 16.62
C ALA A 64 -10.68 23.79 17.11
N HIS A 65 -9.47 23.39 17.46
CA HIS A 65 -8.40 24.30 17.88
C HIS A 65 -7.83 25.12 16.71
N ARG A 66 -7.89 24.57 15.52
CA ARG A 66 -7.43 25.21 14.27
C ARG A 66 -8.45 25.00 13.17
N VAL A 67 -8.73 26.05 12.41
CA VAL A 67 -9.57 25.98 11.22
C VAL A 67 -8.74 26.35 10.00
N VAL A 68 -8.88 25.57 8.93
CA VAL A 68 -8.25 25.80 7.62
C VAL A 68 -9.38 26.01 6.61
N ASP A 69 -9.35 27.16 5.92
CA ASP A 69 -10.25 27.43 4.79
C ASP A 69 -9.72 26.73 3.53
N GLY A 70 -10.47 25.76 3.02
CA GLY A 70 -10.15 25.04 1.80
C GLY A 70 -10.46 25.79 0.51
N GLN A 71 -11.00 27.03 0.59
CA GLN A 71 -11.22 27.93 -0.54
C GLN A 71 -12.06 27.33 -1.68
N GLY A 72 -12.98 26.44 -1.36
CA GLY A 72 -13.82 25.74 -2.35
C GLY A 72 -13.10 24.62 -3.10
N ALA A 73 -11.88 24.25 -2.70
CA ALA A 73 -11.15 23.14 -3.30
C ALA A 73 -11.79 21.77 -2.97
N TYR A 74 -11.42 20.76 -3.75
CA TYR A 74 -11.80 19.39 -3.44
C TYR A 74 -10.97 18.85 -2.27
N LEU A 75 -11.65 18.23 -1.30
CA LEU A 75 -11.02 17.47 -0.24
C LEU A 75 -11.25 15.98 -0.50
N THR A 76 -10.19 15.26 -0.76
CA THR A 76 -10.20 13.82 -1.06
C THR A 76 -9.32 13.06 -0.09
N PRO A 77 -9.50 11.73 0.10
CA PRO A 77 -8.42 10.91 0.61
C PRO A 77 -7.16 11.08 -0.23
N GLY A 78 -5.99 11.01 0.39
CA GLY A 78 -4.74 11.04 -0.35
C GLY A 78 -4.62 9.83 -1.29
N PHE A 79 -3.91 9.99 -2.41
CA PHE A 79 -3.72 8.91 -3.37
C PHE A 79 -2.88 7.79 -2.75
N VAL A 80 -3.18 6.57 -3.18
CA VAL A 80 -2.44 5.36 -2.84
C VAL A 80 -1.76 4.85 -4.09
N ASP A 81 -0.44 4.72 -4.05
CA ASP A 81 0.31 3.98 -5.06
C ASP A 81 0.45 2.53 -4.56
N PRO A 82 -0.24 1.57 -5.18
CA PRO A 82 -0.30 0.21 -4.67
C PRO A 82 0.91 -0.66 -5.02
N HIS A 83 1.84 -0.16 -5.85
CA HIS A 83 3.04 -0.87 -6.23
C HIS A 83 4.09 0.08 -6.80
N VAL A 84 5.23 0.19 -6.11
CA VAL A 84 6.33 1.06 -6.53
C VAL A 84 7.69 0.53 -6.07
N HIS A 85 8.71 0.75 -6.90
CA HIS A 85 10.12 0.51 -6.58
C HIS A 85 10.80 1.86 -6.33
N ILE A 86 10.90 2.26 -5.07
CA ILE A 86 11.47 3.57 -4.68
C ILE A 86 12.94 3.68 -5.13
N GLU A 87 13.69 2.60 -4.99
CA GLU A 87 15.09 2.52 -5.38
C GLU A 87 15.30 2.68 -6.89
N SER A 88 14.38 2.24 -7.73
CA SER A 88 14.43 2.44 -9.18
C SER A 88 14.35 3.92 -9.57
N ALA A 89 13.74 4.76 -8.72
CA ALA A 89 13.77 6.21 -8.87
C ALA A 89 15.11 6.84 -8.44
N MET A 90 16.08 6.04 -7.97
CA MET A 90 17.36 6.46 -7.37
C MET A 90 17.17 7.42 -6.18
N LEU A 91 16.10 7.22 -5.41
CA LEU A 91 15.73 8.02 -4.26
C LEU A 91 15.74 7.18 -2.98
N THR A 92 16.00 7.83 -1.86
CA THR A 92 15.72 7.27 -0.54
C THR A 92 14.23 7.45 -0.20
N PRO A 93 13.65 6.68 0.74
CA PRO A 93 12.26 6.86 1.16
C PRO A 93 11.91 8.31 1.54
N ARG A 94 12.82 9.02 2.21
CA ARG A 94 12.63 10.44 2.56
C ARG A 94 12.56 11.36 1.35
N ALA A 95 13.47 11.18 0.39
CA ALA A 95 13.50 11.99 -0.83
C ALA A 95 12.29 11.70 -1.71
N PHE A 96 11.89 10.44 -1.80
CA PHE A 96 10.69 10.01 -2.51
C PHE A 96 9.41 10.63 -1.90
N ALA A 97 9.26 10.56 -0.58
CA ALA A 97 8.13 11.19 0.11
C ALA A 97 8.07 12.70 -0.15
N ALA A 98 9.23 13.40 -0.12
CA ALA A 98 9.29 14.82 -0.42
C ALA A 98 8.87 15.14 -1.86
N ALA A 99 9.10 14.23 -2.80
CA ALA A 99 8.70 14.39 -4.19
C ALA A 99 7.19 14.13 -4.40
N VAL A 100 6.61 13.10 -3.79
CA VAL A 100 5.25 12.65 -4.16
C VAL A 100 4.14 13.23 -3.28
N VAL A 101 4.41 13.51 -2.00
CA VAL A 101 3.39 14.05 -1.07
C VAL A 101 2.81 15.39 -1.53
N PRO A 102 3.59 16.35 -2.06
CA PRO A 102 3.04 17.60 -2.59
C PRO A 102 2.08 17.42 -3.77
N HIS A 103 2.13 16.27 -4.43
CA HIS A 103 1.25 15.90 -5.54
C HIS A 103 0.06 15.02 -5.12
N GLY A 104 -0.09 14.79 -3.80
CA GLY A 104 -1.25 14.12 -3.23
C GLY A 104 -1.09 12.63 -2.94
N THR A 105 0.03 12.00 -3.27
CA THR A 105 0.30 10.60 -2.91
C THR A 105 0.73 10.53 -1.44
N THR A 106 -0.13 9.95 -0.59
CA THR A 106 0.08 9.89 0.85
C THR A 106 0.35 8.48 1.37
N THR A 107 0.15 7.47 0.54
CA THR A 107 0.41 6.08 0.85
C THR A 107 1.06 5.40 -0.35
N VAL A 108 2.09 4.60 -0.10
CA VAL A 108 2.71 3.75 -1.11
C VAL A 108 2.92 2.35 -0.56
N VAL A 109 2.87 1.36 -1.44
CA VAL A 109 3.31 -0.01 -1.17
C VAL A 109 4.57 -0.25 -1.98
N THR A 110 5.70 -0.39 -1.32
CA THR A 110 6.99 -0.57 -2.00
C THR A 110 7.42 -2.03 -2.01
N ASP A 111 7.91 -2.47 -3.15
CA ASP A 111 8.64 -3.71 -3.34
C ASP A 111 10.12 -3.40 -3.54
N PRO A 112 10.98 -3.56 -2.53
CA PRO A 112 12.38 -3.20 -2.60
C PRO A 112 13.26 -4.33 -3.18
N HIS A 113 12.85 -5.00 -4.25
CA HIS A 113 13.57 -6.18 -4.73
C HIS A 113 14.89 -5.84 -5.40
N GLU A 114 15.04 -4.67 -6.05
CA GLU A 114 16.31 -4.33 -6.69
C GLU A 114 17.41 -4.15 -5.64
N ILE A 115 17.16 -3.40 -4.57
CA ILE A 115 18.14 -3.26 -3.50
C ILE A 115 18.28 -4.56 -2.69
N ALA A 116 17.22 -5.37 -2.56
CA ALA A 116 17.29 -6.67 -1.89
C ALA A 116 18.14 -7.68 -2.67
N ASN A 117 18.17 -7.63 -4.00
CA ASN A 117 19.09 -8.41 -4.83
C ASN A 117 20.57 -8.05 -4.59
N VAL A 118 20.85 -6.90 -3.96
CA VAL A 118 22.23 -6.48 -3.62
C VAL A 118 22.57 -6.76 -2.17
N LEU A 119 21.67 -6.41 -1.24
CA LEU A 119 21.94 -6.38 0.21
C LEU A 119 21.11 -7.39 1.01
N GLY A 120 20.26 -8.17 0.36
CA GLY A 120 19.41 -9.17 1.02
C GLY A 120 18.36 -8.56 1.96
N GLU A 121 18.06 -9.25 3.05
CA GLU A 121 17.06 -8.83 4.05
C GLU A 121 17.35 -7.44 4.65
N GLN A 122 18.61 -7.05 4.75
CA GLN A 122 19.00 -5.75 5.28
C GLN A 122 18.47 -4.60 4.43
N ALA A 123 18.31 -4.80 3.12
CA ALA A 123 17.72 -3.81 2.23
C ALA A 123 16.24 -3.58 2.57
N VAL A 124 15.49 -4.65 2.80
CA VAL A 124 14.07 -4.58 3.18
C VAL A 124 13.91 -3.87 4.52
N VAL A 125 14.75 -4.23 5.51
CA VAL A 125 14.78 -3.57 6.82
C VAL A 125 15.13 -2.08 6.68
N TYR A 126 16.13 -1.74 5.86
CA TYR A 126 16.47 -0.34 5.60
C TYR A 126 15.29 0.43 5.00
N MET A 127 14.63 -0.10 3.97
CA MET A 127 13.50 0.57 3.33
C MET A 127 12.32 0.72 4.29
N HIS A 128 12.11 -0.26 5.17
CA HIS A 128 11.12 -0.19 6.23
C HIS A 128 11.46 0.90 7.27
N ASP A 129 12.67 0.88 7.83
CA ASP A 129 13.06 1.78 8.93
C ASP A 129 13.23 3.23 8.46
N ALA A 130 13.77 3.44 7.27
CA ALA A 130 13.94 4.78 6.68
C ALA A 130 12.61 5.49 6.40
N ALA A 131 11.49 4.78 6.46
CA ALA A 131 10.15 5.34 6.31
C ALA A 131 9.48 5.73 7.64
N GLU A 132 10.15 5.55 8.77
CA GLU A 132 9.65 6.02 10.05
C GLU A 132 9.63 7.56 10.06
N ASP A 133 8.58 8.15 10.65
CA ASP A 133 8.38 9.61 10.74
C ASP A 133 8.26 10.38 9.40
N LEU A 134 8.00 9.68 8.31
CA LEU A 134 7.67 10.36 7.05
C LEU A 134 6.22 10.88 7.05
N PRO A 135 5.94 11.98 6.33
CA PRO A 135 4.58 12.46 6.11
C PRO A 135 3.77 11.54 5.17
N MET A 136 4.40 10.52 4.60
CA MET A 136 3.83 9.49 3.75
C MET A 136 3.78 8.17 4.50
N ARG A 137 2.69 7.42 4.33
CA ARG A 137 2.64 6.03 4.78
C ARG A 137 3.36 5.16 3.75
N GLN A 138 4.43 4.51 4.16
CA GLN A 138 5.09 3.49 3.37
C GLN A 138 4.81 2.12 3.98
N LEU A 139 4.12 1.29 3.22
CA LEU A 139 3.99 -0.14 3.45
C LEU A 139 5.06 -0.85 2.63
N VAL A 140 5.52 -1.99 3.10
CA VAL A 140 6.60 -2.74 2.45
C VAL A 140 6.09 -4.15 2.17
N ASP A 141 6.30 -4.61 0.97
CA ASP A 141 6.09 -6.01 0.62
C ASP A 141 7.44 -6.72 0.56
N ILE A 142 7.44 -7.99 0.96
CA ILE A 142 8.64 -8.82 0.97
C ILE A 142 8.92 -9.28 -0.46
N PRO A 143 10.11 -9.01 -1.03
CA PRO A 143 10.43 -9.49 -2.37
C PRO A 143 10.33 -11.02 -2.50
N SER A 144 9.67 -11.50 -3.54
CA SER A 144 9.67 -12.93 -3.91
C SER A 144 10.78 -13.26 -4.93
N CYS A 145 11.30 -12.22 -5.58
CA CYS A 145 12.19 -12.29 -6.74
C CYS A 145 13.66 -11.95 -6.38
N VAL A 146 14.17 -12.60 -5.35
CA VAL A 146 15.58 -12.47 -4.94
C VAL A 146 16.20 -13.88 -4.92
N PRO A 147 16.75 -14.35 -6.08
CA PRO A 147 16.60 -13.82 -7.44
C PRO A 147 15.20 -14.06 -8.02
N ALA A 148 14.86 -13.39 -9.14
CA ALA A 148 13.59 -13.60 -9.82
C ALA A 148 13.45 -15.04 -10.33
N VAL A 149 14.47 -15.55 -11.02
CA VAL A 149 14.52 -16.95 -11.47
C VAL A 149 15.88 -17.56 -11.07
N PRO A 150 15.89 -18.46 -10.07
CA PRO A 150 17.12 -19.12 -9.63
C PRO A 150 17.86 -19.82 -10.80
N GLY A 151 19.17 -19.61 -10.87
CA GLY A 151 20.01 -20.19 -11.90
C GLY A 151 20.05 -19.45 -13.23
N LEU A 152 19.15 -18.49 -13.48
CA LEU A 152 19.20 -17.59 -14.64
C LEU A 152 19.78 -16.23 -14.31
N GLU A 153 19.70 -15.82 -13.04
CA GLU A 153 20.19 -14.53 -12.56
C GLU A 153 21.25 -14.72 -11.47
N ASN A 154 22.16 -13.74 -11.40
CA ASN A 154 23.08 -13.61 -10.29
C ASN A 154 22.54 -12.59 -9.30
N SER A 155 22.24 -13.04 -8.10
CA SER A 155 21.79 -12.19 -7.00
C SER A 155 22.82 -12.18 -5.87
N GLY A 156 22.89 -11.10 -5.11
CA GLY A 156 23.71 -11.01 -3.89
C GLY A 156 23.05 -11.69 -2.68
N ALA A 157 21.82 -12.18 -2.81
CA ALA A 157 21.08 -12.89 -1.77
C ALA A 157 20.08 -13.87 -2.38
N GLU A 158 19.56 -14.77 -1.52
CA GLU A 158 18.48 -15.68 -1.88
C GLU A 158 17.39 -15.59 -0.79
N PHE A 159 16.14 -15.40 -1.22
CA PHE A 159 14.97 -15.37 -0.34
C PHE A 159 14.23 -16.71 -0.43
N ASP A 160 13.77 -17.14 0.73
CA ASP A 160 13.02 -18.38 0.93
C ASP A 160 11.84 -18.16 1.89
N ALA A 161 11.10 -19.22 2.20
CA ALA A 161 10.01 -19.18 3.17
C ALA A 161 10.44 -18.67 4.56
N GLY A 162 11.67 -19.03 4.99
CA GLY A 162 12.23 -18.55 6.26
C GLY A 162 12.42 -17.04 6.27
N THR A 163 12.86 -16.47 5.15
CA THR A 163 12.96 -15.01 4.96
C THR A 163 11.59 -14.35 5.04
N VAL A 164 10.56 -14.93 4.41
CA VAL A 164 9.18 -14.42 4.49
C VAL A 164 8.71 -14.38 5.94
N HIS A 165 8.89 -15.47 6.71
CA HIS A 165 8.51 -15.53 8.12
C HIS A 165 9.24 -14.49 8.98
N ARG A 166 10.53 -14.24 8.72
CA ARG A 166 11.30 -13.23 9.49
C ARG A 166 10.83 -11.83 9.21
N LEU A 167 10.74 -11.44 7.95
CA LEU A 167 10.39 -10.08 7.53
C LEU A 167 8.92 -9.74 7.80
N ALA A 168 8.01 -10.72 7.78
CA ALA A 168 6.60 -10.53 8.13
C ALA A 168 6.37 -10.02 9.56
N LYS A 169 7.36 -10.10 10.44
CA LYS A 169 7.27 -9.56 11.82
C LYS A 169 7.44 -8.05 11.88
N LEU A 170 7.89 -7.41 10.83
CA LEU A 170 8.01 -5.95 10.77
C LEU A 170 6.62 -5.31 10.65
N PRO A 171 6.31 -4.26 11.43
CA PRO A 171 4.92 -3.78 11.61
C PRO A 171 4.26 -3.16 10.37
N ARG A 172 5.02 -2.77 9.36
CA ARG A 172 4.51 -2.20 8.09
C ARG A 172 4.70 -3.12 6.90
N VAL A 173 5.08 -4.35 7.14
CA VAL A 173 5.08 -5.39 6.10
C VAL A 173 3.66 -5.90 5.93
N THR A 174 3.17 -5.92 4.70
CA THR A 174 1.77 -6.20 4.38
C THR A 174 1.58 -7.29 3.35
N GLY A 175 2.57 -7.58 2.53
CA GLY A 175 2.44 -8.54 1.45
C GLY A 175 3.73 -9.26 1.10
N LEU A 176 3.57 -10.29 0.29
CA LEU A 176 4.62 -10.85 -0.56
C LEU A 176 4.56 -10.08 -1.88
N ALA A 177 5.67 -9.46 -2.25
CA ALA A 177 5.79 -8.64 -3.44
C ALA A 177 5.67 -9.49 -4.73
N GLU A 178 5.69 -8.83 -5.85
CA GLU A 178 5.40 -9.41 -7.16
C GLU A 178 6.06 -10.77 -7.40
N VAL A 179 5.21 -11.77 -7.68
CA VAL A 179 5.65 -13.12 -7.99
C VAL A 179 6.00 -13.20 -9.47
N MET A 180 7.28 -12.91 -9.78
CA MET A 180 7.79 -12.84 -11.16
C MET A 180 8.00 -14.22 -11.78
N ASP A 181 8.36 -15.23 -10.98
CA ASP A 181 8.54 -16.61 -11.47
C ASP A 181 7.19 -17.33 -11.61
N PHE A 182 6.38 -16.82 -12.54
CA PHE A 182 5.05 -17.38 -12.82
C PHE A 182 5.14 -18.81 -13.40
N LEU A 183 6.26 -19.19 -14.01
CA LEU A 183 6.46 -20.55 -14.50
C LEU A 183 6.70 -21.51 -13.35
N ALA A 184 7.51 -21.12 -12.36
CA ALA A 184 7.72 -21.93 -11.15
C ALA A 184 6.39 -22.15 -10.40
N VAL A 185 5.54 -21.12 -10.27
CA VAL A 185 4.20 -21.27 -9.70
C VAL A 185 3.39 -22.29 -10.48
N ALA A 186 3.31 -22.13 -11.81
CA ALA A 186 2.49 -22.99 -12.66
C ALA A 186 2.98 -24.45 -12.71
N GLN A 187 4.28 -24.67 -12.50
CA GLN A 187 4.91 -25.99 -12.47
C GLN A 187 4.92 -26.63 -11.07
N GLY A 188 4.54 -25.86 -10.04
CA GLY A 188 4.56 -26.34 -8.66
C GLY A 188 5.98 -26.49 -8.10
N GLU A 189 6.88 -25.57 -8.46
CA GLU A 189 8.25 -25.58 -7.96
C GLU A 189 8.27 -25.32 -6.44
N GLN A 190 9.00 -26.17 -5.70
CA GLN A 190 8.86 -26.25 -4.24
C GLN A 190 9.23 -24.97 -3.52
N ARG A 191 10.33 -24.30 -3.89
CA ARG A 191 10.77 -23.05 -3.26
C ARG A 191 9.69 -21.97 -3.36
N MET A 192 9.08 -21.83 -4.54
CA MET A 192 8.03 -20.83 -4.77
C MET A 192 6.77 -21.18 -3.98
N LEU A 193 6.35 -22.43 -3.97
CA LEU A 193 5.20 -22.87 -3.18
C LEU A 193 5.43 -22.65 -1.69
N ASP A 194 6.62 -22.95 -1.16
CA ASP A 194 6.96 -22.74 0.24
C ASP A 194 6.90 -21.25 0.62
N MET A 195 7.31 -20.33 -0.27
CA MET A 195 7.20 -18.88 -0.05
C MET A 195 5.75 -18.40 -0.06
N LEU A 196 4.94 -18.92 -0.97
CA LEU A 196 3.50 -18.61 -1.06
C LEU A 196 2.76 -19.11 0.18
N ASP A 197 3.06 -20.33 0.63
CA ASP A 197 2.50 -20.90 1.86
C ASP A 197 2.91 -20.10 3.09
N ALA A 198 4.18 -19.66 3.18
CA ALA A 198 4.66 -18.81 4.25
C ALA A 198 3.91 -17.46 4.27
N ALA A 199 3.70 -16.84 3.12
CA ALA A 199 2.92 -15.60 3.02
C ALA A 199 1.48 -15.80 3.51
N GLN A 200 0.84 -16.90 3.13
CA GLN A 200 -0.50 -17.25 3.59
C GLN A 200 -0.55 -17.48 5.12
N GLN A 201 0.42 -18.20 5.69
CA GLN A 201 0.52 -18.45 7.13
C GLN A 201 0.70 -17.17 7.94
N GLU A 202 1.42 -16.18 7.40
CA GLU A 202 1.61 -14.87 8.02
C GLU A 202 0.46 -13.88 7.74
N GLY A 203 -0.55 -14.29 6.97
CA GLY A 203 -1.70 -13.45 6.63
C GLY A 203 -1.36 -12.31 5.67
N LEU A 204 -0.30 -12.44 4.89
CA LEU A 204 0.12 -11.49 3.87
C LEU A 204 -0.72 -11.66 2.61
N TYR A 205 -1.02 -10.56 1.92
CA TYR A 205 -1.52 -10.68 0.56
C TYR A 205 -0.35 -10.95 -0.41
N VAL A 206 -0.67 -11.47 -1.60
CA VAL A 206 0.34 -11.79 -2.61
C VAL A 206 0.10 -10.94 -3.85
N GLN A 207 1.09 -10.13 -4.21
CA GLN A 207 1.09 -9.38 -5.47
C GLN A 207 1.61 -10.26 -6.62
N GLY A 208 1.07 -10.02 -7.80
CA GLY A 208 1.42 -10.79 -8.98
C GLY A 208 2.09 -9.95 -10.07
N HIS A 209 2.90 -10.66 -10.87
CA HIS A 209 3.59 -10.17 -12.03
C HIS A 209 3.53 -11.26 -13.12
N VAL A 210 2.52 -11.21 -14.00
CA VAL A 210 2.33 -12.25 -15.01
C VAL A 210 2.07 -11.63 -16.38
N PRO A 211 3.14 -11.44 -17.21
CA PRO A 211 3.06 -10.74 -18.50
C PRO A 211 2.59 -11.67 -19.64
N VAL A 212 1.71 -12.61 -19.37
CA VAL A 212 1.19 -13.58 -20.35
C VAL A 212 -0.33 -13.60 -20.36
N SER A 213 -0.90 -14.08 -21.46
CA SER A 213 -2.36 -14.18 -21.68
C SER A 213 -2.85 -15.63 -21.89
N ASP A 214 -1.96 -16.64 -21.76
CA ASP A 214 -2.39 -18.06 -21.80
C ASP A 214 -3.29 -18.36 -20.60
N LYS A 215 -4.52 -18.80 -20.90
CA LYS A 215 -5.56 -18.99 -19.89
C LYS A 215 -5.26 -20.09 -18.87
N ARG A 216 -4.55 -21.15 -19.28
CA ARG A 216 -4.20 -22.25 -18.36
C ARG A 216 -3.09 -21.80 -17.41
N LEU A 217 -2.10 -21.11 -17.96
CA LEU A 217 -1.00 -20.55 -17.17
C LEU A 217 -1.51 -19.49 -16.18
N LEU A 218 -2.37 -18.58 -16.63
CA LEU A 218 -3.02 -17.59 -15.76
C LEU A 218 -3.85 -18.24 -14.66
N SER A 219 -4.60 -19.32 -14.99
CA SER A 219 -5.39 -20.06 -13.99
C SER A 219 -4.49 -20.73 -12.96
N ALA A 220 -3.42 -21.40 -13.39
CA ALA A 220 -2.46 -22.02 -12.50
C ALA A 220 -1.78 -20.98 -11.59
N TYR A 221 -1.40 -19.85 -12.16
CA TYR A 221 -0.81 -18.73 -11.41
C TYR A 221 -1.75 -18.17 -10.33
N ALA A 222 -3.02 -17.91 -10.68
CA ALA A 222 -4.01 -17.42 -9.73
C ALA A 222 -4.32 -18.45 -8.61
N ILE A 223 -4.33 -19.75 -8.94
CA ILE A 223 -4.48 -20.84 -7.95
C ILE A 223 -3.27 -20.85 -6.99
N GLY A 224 -2.07 -20.50 -7.47
CA GLY A 224 -0.86 -20.42 -6.67
C GLY A 224 -0.85 -19.33 -5.60
N GLY A 225 -1.80 -18.36 -5.66
CA GLY A 225 -1.98 -17.37 -4.60
C GLY A 225 -1.93 -15.90 -4.99
N PRO A 226 -1.25 -15.48 -6.11
CA PRO A 226 -1.27 -14.08 -6.51
C PRO A 226 -2.68 -13.55 -6.77
N THR A 227 -2.97 -12.35 -6.27
CA THR A 227 -4.32 -11.74 -6.32
C THR A 227 -4.38 -10.49 -7.19
N THR A 228 -3.24 -10.01 -7.66
CA THR A 228 -3.10 -8.80 -8.48
C THR A 228 -2.20 -9.06 -9.69
N CYS A 229 -2.19 -8.14 -10.66
CA CYS A 229 -1.18 -8.10 -11.71
C CYS A 229 -1.09 -6.68 -12.27
N HIS A 230 0.09 -6.08 -12.25
CA HIS A 230 0.38 -4.77 -12.85
C HIS A 230 1.00 -4.87 -14.26
N GLU A 231 1.38 -6.07 -14.71
CA GLU A 231 1.94 -6.35 -16.03
C GLU A 231 0.85 -6.59 -17.09
N THR A 232 -0.05 -5.64 -17.24
CA THR A 232 -1.17 -5.71 -18.19
C THR A 232 -0.97 -4.66 -19.29
N ARG A 233 -0.85 -5.09 -20.54
CA ARG A 233 -0.49 -4.22 -21.66
C ARG A 233 -1.66 -3.86 -22.57
N GLU A 234 -2.68 -4.73 -22.64
CA GLU A 234 -3.82 -4.60 -23.55
C GLU A 234 -5.15 -4.87 -22.83
N GLY A 235 -6.22 -4.29 -23.37
CA GLY A 235 -7.55 -4.44 -22.76
C GLY A 235 -8.06 -5.90 -22.70
N GLU A 236 -7.75 -6.70 -23.71
CA GLU A 236 -8.13 -8.13 -23.71
C GLU A 236 -7.37 -8.93 -22.68
N ASP A 237 -6.10 -8.61 -22.43
CA ASP A 237 -5.30 -9.20 -21.37
C ASP A 237 -5.88 -8.82 -20.00
N ALA A 238 -6.21 -7.53 -19.79
CA ALA A 238 -6.89 -7.08 -18.57
C ALA A 238 -8.16 -7.88 -18.30
N VAL A 239 -9.04 -8.01 -19.30
CA VAL A 239 -10.29 -8.76 -19.17
C VAL A 239 -10.04 -10.23 -18.82
N SER A 240 -9.02 -10.84 -19.40
CA SER A 240 -8.66 -12.24 -19.14
C SER A 240 -8.23 -12.44 -17.68
N LYS A 241 -7.42 -11.55 -17.15
CA LYS A 241 -6.97 -11.55 -15.75
C LYS A 241 -8.10 -11.25 -14.77
N LEU A 242 -8.92 -10.22 -15.05
CA LEU A 242 -10.08 -9.87 -14.23
C LEU A 242 -11.09 -11.04 -14.12
N ARG A 243 -11.30 -11.81 -15.20
CA ARG A 243 -12.17 -12.99 -15.20
C ARG A 243 -11.70 -14.11 -14.26
N LEU A 244 -10.42 -14.13 -13.91
CA LEU A 244 -9.82 -15.05 -12.95
C LEU A 244 -9.77 -14.48 -11.53
N GLY A 245 -10.26 -13.26 -11.33
CA GLY A 245 -10.29 -12.60 -10.03
C GLY A 245 -9.00 -11.83 -9.70
N LEU A 246 -8.05 -11.74 -10.62
CA LEU A 246 -6.88 -10.87 -10.46
C LEU A 246 -7.32 -9.41 -10.55
N ARG A 247 -6.85 -8.58 -9.64
CA ARG A 247 -6.99 -7.12 -9.70
C ARG A 247 -5.89 -6.55 -10.59
N ILE A 248 -6.24 -5.54 -11.38
CA ILE A 248 -5.32 -4.88 -12.31
C ILE A 248 -5.04 -3.46 -11.82
#